data_a624ce652fc4d9875d7e2b12ff71e9b0
#
_entry.id   a624ce652fc4d9875d7e2b12ff71e9b0
#
_cell.length_a   1.000
_cell.length_b   1.000
_cell.length_c   1.000
_cell.angle_alpha   90.00
_cell.angle_beta   90.00
_cell.angle_gamma   90.00
#
_symmetry.space_group_name_H-M   'P 1'
#
loop_
_entity.id
_entity.type
_entity.pdbx_description
1 polymer ?
#
loop_
_entity_poly.entity_id
_entity_poly.type
_entity_poly.pdbx_seq_one_letter_code
_entity_poly.pdbx_strand_id
1 'polypeptide(L)'
;MKNWKKMLLSLAISVGLIASAVPAMAAPQQQPAVKVDNQVVQYSLGTPIIDKGTTLVPLRTTLQALDVKLKGTADDTIHVVVDGKTITLKGKLKQINGVTYAPIRVVGDAAGYKVSWDAKTRAVLLVSKETETAQAGGRGFMWEVESNGNTVYLVGSMHIADDSFYPLRPEFEEAFAEADYLGVEIDISKAADEKQQKLIMDLGMYQDGTTLKDHVSSETYAKLGGILKQSGMQPNALDAFKPWVAETTISSLKSVKAGYEASAGIDLYFIQKAIERKVPILELESYESQLGMFDGFSKELQEKNLNIALDNFDVLDESVNQMAEMWKTGNDEQLLELTNSMSGDEEYNKAMLIDRNIGMADKIDGYLKNGKNEEYFIVVGSAHYLGEHGIVKLLKDKGYTVVRK
;
A
#
# COMPACT_ATOMS: atom_id res chain seq x y z
N MET A 1 6.41 -18.73 -5.29
CA MET A 1 6.72 -18.01 -6.53
C MET A 1 5.73 -18.23 -7.68
N LYS A 2 5.08 -19.39 -7.83
CA LYS A 2 4.18 -19.66 -8.98
C LYS A 2 2.79 -19.01 -8.87
N ASN A 3 2.34 -18.65 -7.66
CA ASN A 3 1.00 -18.09 -7.42
C ASN A 3 0.97 -16.55 -7.37
N TRP A 4 2.11 -15.91 -7.22
CA TRP A 4 2.22 -14.45 -7.15
C TRP A 4 1.76 -13.73 -8.42
N LYS A 5 2.10 -14.28 -9.59
CA LYS A 5 1.76 -13.67 -10.89
C LYS A 5 0.25 -13.58 -11.19
N LYS A 6 -0.60 -14.34 -10.49
CA LYS A 6 -2.06 -14.29 -10.63
C LYS A 6 -2.76 -13.34 -9.65
N MET A 7 -2.04 -12.81 -8.67
CA MET A 7 -2.58 -12.11 -7.51
C MET A 7 -2.67 -10.59 -7.67
N LEU A 8 -1.98 -10.04 -8.65
CA LEU A 8 -1.75 -8.60 -8.79
C LEU A 8 -2.82 -7.85 -9.58
N LEU A 9 -3.86 -8.57 -10.05
CA LEU A 9 -4.92 -7.97 -10.85
C LEU A 9 -5.86 -7.03 -10.09
N SER A 10 -5.92 -7.13 -8.76
CA SER A 10 -7.02 -6.53 -7.96
C SER A 10 -6.66 -5.24 -7.23
N LEU A 11 -5.43 -4.76 -7.29
CA LEU A 11 -4.98 -3.69 -6.37
C LEU A 11 -4.94 -2.27 -6.96
N ALA A 12 -5.47 -2.07 -8.15
CA ALA A 12 -5.29 -0.82 -8.86
C ALA A 12 -6.21 0.34 -8.42
N ILE A 13 -7.28 0.10 -7.63
CA ILE A 13 -8.16 1.20 -7.21
C ILE A 13 -8.78 0.92 -5.84
N SER A 14 -8.24 1.56 -4.81
CA SER A 14 -8.95 1.83 -3.57
C SER A 14 -9.74 3.13 -3.74
N VAL A 15 -10.80 3.12 -4.51
CA VAL A 15 -11.82 4.16 -4.34
C VAL A 15 -12.42 3.90 -2.97
N GLY A 16 -12.24 4.85 -2.05
CA GLY A 16 -12.80 4.79 -0.70
C GLY A 16 -14.32 4.77 -0.72
N LEU A 17 -14.87 3.61 -1.02
CA LEU A 17 -16.31 3.36 -1.08
C LEU A 17 -16.77 2.78 0.23
N ILE A 18 -17.58 3.56 0.93
CA ILE A 18 -18.41 3.19 2.08
C ILE A 18 -17.64 3.01 3.40
N ALA A 19 -17.23 4.12 4.02
CA ALA A 19 -17.11 4.19 5.46
C ALA A 19 -18.50 4.32 6.10
N SER A 20 -19.28 3.25 6.09
CA SER A 20 -20.39 3.13 7.03
C SER A 20 -19.77 2.91 8.41
N ALA A 21 -19.97 3.85 9.34
CA ALA A 21 -19.51 3.76 10.70
C ALA A 21 -20.00 2.44 11.35
N VAL A 22 -19.11 1.46 11.42
CA VAL A 22 -19.32 0.29 12.28
C VAL A 22 -19.06 0.75 13.70
N PRO A 23 -20.00 0.59 14.67
CA PRO A 23 -19.73 0.95 16.04
C PRO A 23 -18.54 0.13 16.56
N ALA A 24 -17.52 0.81 17.05
CA ALA A 24 -16.35 0.18 17.64
C ALA A 24 -16.78 -0.65 18.86
N MET A 25 -16.85 -1.94 18.70
CA MET A 25 -16.88 -2.86 19.85
C MET A 25 -15.48 -2.82 20.47
N ALA A 26 -15.42 -2.56 21.77
CA ALA A 26 -14.18 -2.58 22.54
C ALA A 26 -13.47 -3.92 22.34
N ALA A 27 -12.36 -3.90 21.60
CA ALA A 27 -11.52 -5.07 21.38
C ALA A 27 -10.92 -5.54 22.73
N PRO A 28 -10.75 -6.86 22.97
CA PRO A 28 -10.01 -7.35 24.12
C PRO A 28 -8.61 -6.73 24.12
N GLN A 29 -8.05 -6.48 25.32
CA GLN A 29 -6.71 -5.86 25.46
C GLN A 29 -5.68 -6.67 24.65
N GLN A 30 -5.38 -6.20 23.46
CA GLN A 30 -4.43 -6.84 22.56
C GLN A 30 -3.03 -6.75 23.16
N GLN A 31 -2.33 -7.89 23.21
CA GLN A 31 -0.94 -7.94 23.66
C GLN A 31 -0.07 -7.14 22.68
N PRO A 32 1.02 -6.48 23.16
CA PRO A 32 1.85 -5.70 22.27
C PRO A 32 2.51 -6.62 21.21
N ALA A 33 2.43 -6.23 19.95
CA ALA A 33 3.19 -6.87 18.89
C ALA A 33 4.65 -6.38 18.89
N VAL A 34 5.56 -7.16 18.30
CA VAL A 34 6.94 -6.73 18.02
C VAL A 34 7.17 -6.91 16.53
N LYS A 35 7.65 -5.86 15.87
CA LYS A 35 8.03 -5.90 14.48
C LYS A 35 9.53 -5.61 14.34
N VAL A 36 10.22 -6.39 13.54
CA VAL A 36 11.63 -6.20 13.16
C VAL A 36 11.65 -5.90 11.67
N ASP A 37 12.08 -4.71 11.28
CA ASP A 37 12.06 -4.25 9.90
C ASP A 37 10.71 -4.51 9.21
N ASN A 38 9.61 -4.10 9.88
CA ASN A 38 8.21 -4.28 9.52
C ASN A 38 7.67 -5.72 9.55
N GLN A 39 8.47 -6.73 9.81
CA GLN A 39 8.02 -8.12 9.93
C GLN A 39 7.60 -8.44 11.37
N VAL A 40 6.40 -8.98 11.54
CA VAL A 40 5.89 -9.37 12.87
C VAL A 40 6.67 -10.57 13.39
N VAL A 41 7.27 -10.41 14.58
CA VAL A 41 7.96 -11.52 15.26
C VAL A 41 6.94 -12.52 15.80
N GLN A 42 7.05 -13.75 15.34
CA GLN A 42 6.21 -14.85 15.81
C GLN A 42 6.84 -15.51 17.06
N TYR A 43 6.08 -15.53 18.16
CA TYR A 43 6.53 -16.09 19.43
C TYR A 43 5.91 -17.46 19.67
N SER A 44 6.71 -18.52 19.62
CA SER A 44 6.27 -19.90 19.91
C SER A 44 6.20 -20.22 21.41
N LEU A 45 6.98 -19.51 22.24
CA LEU A 45 7.05 -19.66 23.69
C LEU A 45 6.99 -18.29 24.37
N GLY A 46 5.89 -18.04 25.07
CA GLY A 46 5.62 -16.72 25.68
C GLY A 46 5.20 -15.69 24.63
N THR A 47 4.72 -14.54 25.09
CA THR A 47 4.32 -13.42 24.24
C THR A 47 4.85 -12.12 24.86
N PRO A 48 5.09 -11.06 24.07
CA PRO A 48 5.46 -9.77 24.63
C PRO A 48 4.44 -9.26 25.64
N ILE A 49 4.91 -8.66 26.72
CA ILE A 49 4.08 -8.11 27.79
C ILE A 49 4.51 -6.69 28.14
N ILE A 50 3.58 -5.88 28.64
CA ILE A 50 3.91 -4.58 29.23
C ILE A 50 3.92 -4.74 30.74
N ASP A 51 5.08 -4.48 31.37
CA ASP A 51 5.26 -4.48 32.82
C ASP A 51 5.75 -3.10 33.27
N LYS A 52 4.91 -2.40 34.03
CA LYS A 52 5.17 -1.03 34.54
C LYS A 52 5.68 -0.05 33.47
N GLY A 53 5.03 -0.07 32.28
CA GLY A 53 5.36 0.82 31.16
C GLY A 53 6.57 0.38 30.32
N THR A 54 7.16 -0.78 30.63
CA THR A 54 8.26 -1.37 29.84
C THR A 54 7.76 -2.59 29.11
N THR A 55 8.01 -2.66 27.79
CA THR A 55 7.73 -3.88 27.04
C THR A 55 8.84 -4.88 27.27
N LEU A 56 8.45 -6.03 27.83
CA LEU A 56 9.31 -7.18 28.05
C LEU A 56 9.01 -8.23 26.96
N VAL A 57 10.04 -8.82 26.39
CA VAL A 57 9.93 -9.80 25.31
C VAL A 57 10.63 -11.11 25.66
N PRO A 58 10.14 -12.26 25.15
CA PRO A 58 10.87 -13.53 25.22
C PRO A 58 12.25 -13.39 24.59
N LEU A 59 13.31 -13.39 25.40
CA LEU A 59 14.66 -13.01 25.01
C LEU A 59 15.19 -13.80 23.83
N ARG A 60 15.08 -15.13 23.87
CA ARG A 60 15.66 -16.03 22.86
C ARG A 60 15.04 -15.80 21.48
N THR A 61 13.71 -15.77 21.41
CA THR A 61 12.98 -15.59 20.14
C THR A 61 13.25 -14.19 19.56
N THR A 62 13.31 -13.17 20.40
CA THR A 62 13.61 -11.81 19.94
C THR A 62 15.03 -11.70 19.41
N LEU A 63 16.04 -12.23 20.12
CA LEU A 63 17.42 -12.24 19.62
C LEU A 63 17.56 -13.02 18.31
N GLN A 64 16.82 -14.12 18.15
CA GLN A 64 16.80 -14.88 16.90
C GLN A 64 16.21 -14.07 15.74
N ALA A 65 15.15 -13.30 15.99
CA ALA A 65 14.56 -12.42 14.99
C ALA A 65 15.46 -11.24 14.59
N LEU A 66 16.43 -10.87 15.47
CA LEU A 66 17.44 -9.85 15.21
C LEU A 66 18.76 -10.43 14.66
N ASP A 67 18.81 -11.71 14.36
CA ASP A 67 20.02 -12.46 13.96
C ASP A 67 21.18 -12.31 14.96
N VAL A 68 20.86 -12.22 16.26
CA VAL A 68 21.82 -12.06 17.34
C VAL A 68 21.97 -13.35 18.14
N LYS A 69 23.20 -13.84 18.26
CA LYS A 69 23.50 -15.08 18.99
C LYS A 69 23.58 -14.85 20.49
N LEU A 70 22.69 -15.50 21.23
CA LEU A 70 22.76 -15.53 22.71
C LEU A 70 23.90 -16.45 23.15
N LYS A 71 24.83 -15.93 23.96
CA LYS A 71 25.92 -16.69 24.57
C LYS A 71 25.55 -17.20 25.98
N GLY A 72 24.79 -16.40 26.73
CA GLY A 72 24.33 -16.75 28.07
C GLY A 72 23.67 -15.58 28.80
N THR A 73 23.10 -15.90 29.95
CA THR A 73 22.55 -14.91 30.89
C THR A 73 23.09 -15.21 32.29
N ALA A 74 23.39 -14.18 33.08
CA ALA A 74 23.74 -14.28 34.49
C ALA A 74 23.19 -13.08 35.24
N ASP A 75 22.45 -13.32 36.32
CA ASP A 75 21.75 -12.27 37.08
C ASP A 75 20.95 -11.35 36.15
N ASP A 76 21.20 -10.05 36.17
CA ASP A 76 20.60 -9.04 35.29
C ASP A 76 21.47 -8.72 34.06
N THR A 77 22.31 -9.67 33.62
CA THR A 77 23.18 -9.50 32.44
C THR A 77 22.85 -10.48 31.32
N ILE A 78 22.94 -10.02 30.08
CA ILE A 78 22.78 -10.82 28.87
C ILE A 78 24.08 -10.72 28.09
N HIS A 79 24.64 -11.87 27.72
CA HIS A 79 25.84 -11.93 26.87
C HIS A 79 25.43 -12.36 25.46
N VAL A 80 25.65 -11.49 24.49
CA VAL A 80 25.32 -11.73 23.07
C VAL A 80 26.55 -11.59 22.20
N VAL A 81 26.49 -12.14 21.00
CA VAL A 81 27.52 -11.97 19.98
C VAL A 81 26.90 -11.17 18.82
N VAL A 82 27.44 -9.98 18.57
CA VAL A 82 27.09 -9.11 17.45
C VAL A 82 28.38 -8.84 16.67
N ASP A 83 28.38 -9.07 15.37
CA ASP A 83 29.56 -8.89 14.49
C ASP A 83 30.83 -9.59 15.01
N GLY A 84 30.66 -10.81 15.54
CA GLY A 84 31.76 -11.60 16.09
C GLY A 84 32.28 -11.15 17.45
N LYS A 85 31.78 -10.04 18.01
CA LYS A 85 32.18 -9.51 19.32
C LYS A 85 31.17 -9.89 20.41
N THR A 86 31.65 -10.29 21.57
CA THR A 86 30.81 -10.51 22.75
C THR A 86 30.47 -9.18 23.41
N ILE A 87 29.17 -8.86 23.47
CA ILE A 87 28.61 -7.67 24.13
C ILE A 87 27.89 -8.13 25.39
N THR A 88 28.09 -7.42 26.49
CA THR A 88 27.39 -7.65 27.75
C THR A 88 26.38 -6.53 27.99
N LEU A 89 25.11 -6.91 28.08
CA LEU A 89 24.01 -6.01 28.30
C LEU A 89 23.53 -6.10 29.75
N LYS A 90 23.19 -4.97 30.34
CA LYS A 90 22.54 -4.90 31.65
C LYS A 90 21.05 -4.61 31.48
N GLY A 91 20.21 -5.48 32.00
CA GLY A 91 18.77 -5.29 31.97
C GLY A 91 18.09 -6.24 32.93
N LYS A 92 17.06 -5.75 33.65
CA LYS A 92 16.29 -6.59 34.57
C LYS A 92 15.65 -7.73 33.82
N LEU A 93 16.15 -8.94 34.04
CA LEU A 93 15.57 -10.16 33.51
C LEU A 93 14.40 -10.62 34.37
N LYS A 94 13.39 -11.20 33.72
CA LYS A 94 12.22 -11.76 34.40
C LYS A 94 11.97 -13.18 33.90
N GLN A 95 11.81 -14.12 34.82
CA GLN A 95 11.39 -15.48 34.47
C GLN A 95 9.88 -15.59 34.61
N ILE A 96 9.20 -16.01 33.53
CA ILE A 96 7.76 -16.23 33.50
C ILE A 96 7.49 -17.57 32.83
N ASN A 97 6.93 -18.53 33.54
CA ASN A 97 6.60 -19.86 33.04
C ASN A 97 7.79 -20.55 32.32
N GLY A 98 9.00 -20.41 32.86
CA GLY A 98 10.21 -21.01 32.30
C GLY A 98 10.80 -20.25 31.12
N VAL A 99 10.22 -19.13 30.70
CA VAL A 99 10.73 -18.27 29.63
C VAL A 99 11.44 -17.05 30.22
N THR A 100 12.65 -16.76 29.75
CA THR A 100 13.39 -15.55 30.13
C THR A 100 12.91 -14.37 29.31
N TYR A 101 12.51 -13.30 29.98
CA TYR A 101 12.11 -12.03 29.40
C TYR A 101 13.16 -10.96 29.65
N ALA A 102 13.35 -10.07 28.66
CA ALA A 102 14.20 -8.89 28.76
C ALA A 102 13.46 -7.63 28.25
N PRO A 103 13.87 -6.43 28.73
CA PRO A 103 13.36 -5.19 28.15
C PRO A 103 13.73 -5.08 26.69
N ILE A 104 12.75 -4.85 25.83
CA ILE A 104 12.93 -4.86 24.36
C ILE A 104 14.00 -3.83 23.91
N ARG A 105 14.04 -2.65 24.55
CA ARG A 105 15.00 -1.60 24.21
C ARG A 105 16.43 -2.04 24.46
N VAL A 106 16.68 -2.73 25.58
CA VAL A 106 18.02 -3.26 25.90
C VAL A 106 18.50 -4.24 24.83
N VAL A 107 17.57 -5.05 24.32
CA VAL A 107 17.87 -6.06 23.29
C VAL A 107 18.07 -5.41 21.92
N GLY A 108 17.18 -4.48 21.54
CA GLY A 108 17.21 -3.80 20.25
C GLY A 108 18.42 -2.86 20.10
N ASP A 109 18.64 -1.96 21.08
CA ASP A 109 19.77 -1.02 21.04
C ASP A 109 21.12 -1.75 20.91
N ALA A 110 21.27 -2.88 21.59
CA ALA A 110 22.49 -3.67 21.54
C ALA A 110 22.69 -4.39 20.20
N ALA A 111 21.63 -4.74 19.54
CA ALA A 111 21.65 -5.31 18.19
C ALA A 111 21.81 -4.22 17.11
N GLY A 112 21.89 -2.94 17.50
CA GLY A 112 22.02 -1.81 16.57
C GLY A 112 20.71 -1.36 15.92
N TYR A 113 19.58 -1.77 16.49
CA TYR A 113 18.25 -1.37 16.03
C TYR A 113 17.74 -0.14 16.78
N LYS A 114 17.06 0.75 16.06
CA LYS A 114 16.26 1.83 16.64
C LYS A 114 14.97 1.24 17.18
N VAL A 115 14.65 1.53 18.45
CA VAL A 115 13.46 0.98 19.09
C VAL A 115 12.44 2.10 19.35
N SER A 116 11.26 1.97 18.77
CA SER A 116 10.15 2.90 18.95
C SER A 116 8.86 2.16 19.36
N TRP A 117 7.85 2.92 19.77
CA TRP A 117 6.51 2.42 20.11
C TRP A 117 5.49 3.05 19.20
N ASP A 118 4.76 2.25 18.47
CA ASP A 118 3.58 2.67 17.73
C ASP A 118 2.34 2.50 18.62
N ALA A 119 1.77 3.63 19.01
CA ALA A 119 0.60 3.65 19.90
C ALA A 119 -0.69 3.22 19.19
N LYS A 120 -0.78 3.43 17.85
CA LYS A 120 -1.96 3.09 17.03
C LYS A 120 -2.10 1.58 16.89
N THR A 121 -1.03 0.90 16.51
CA THR A 121 -1.01 -0.56 16.34
C THR A 121 -0.61 -1.31 17.61
N ARG A 122 -0.24 -0.59 18.70
CA ARG A 122 0.28 -1.14 19.96
C ARG A 122 1.46 -2.08 19.73
N ALA A 123 2.38 -1.70 18.84
CA ALA A 123 3.54 -2.47 18.47
C ALA A 123 4.84 -1.80 18.90
N VAL A 124 5.85 -2.60 19.26
CA VAL A 124 7.23 -2.14 19.32
C VAL A 124 7.86 -2.37 17.94
N LEU A 125 8.43 -1.32 17.40
CA LEU A 125 9.14 -1.33 16.12
C LEU A 125 10.64 -1.34 16.39
N LEU A 126 11.34 -2.33 15.82
CA LEU A 126 12.79 -2.41 15.77
C LEU A 126 13.20 -2.21 14.31
N VAL A 127 13.96 -1.13 14.06
CA VAL A 127 14.40 -0.75 12.72
C VAL A 127 15.91 -0.84 12.66
N SER A 128 16.46 -1.65 11.75
CA SER A 128 17.89 -1.77 11.52
C SER A 128 18.45 -0.48 10.92
N LYS A 129 19.78 -0.28 11.03
CA LYS A 129 20.44 0.87 10.38
C LYS A 129 20.30 0.85 8.86
N GLU A 130 20.28 -0.33 8.27
CA GLU A 130 20.08 -0.50 6.83
C GLU A 130 18.66 -0.12 6.45
N THR A 131 17.68 -0.57 7.21
CA THR A 131 16.27 -0.18 7.05
C THR A 131 16.06 1.30 7.40
N GLU A 132 16.72 1.83 8.43
CA GLU A 132 16.66 3.27 8.77
C GLU A 132 17.26 4.15 7.67
N THR A 133 18.35 3.74 7.04
CA THR A 133 18.92 4.43 5.85
C THR A 133 18.07 4.23 4.60
N ALA A 134 17.40 3.10 4.47
CA ALA A 134 16.40 2.88 3.42
C ALA A 134 15.08 3.61 3.71
N GLN A 135 14.70 3.76 4.98
CA GLN A 135 13.52 4.50 5.47
C GLN A 135 13.77 6.00 5.66
N ALA A 136 15.02 6.47 5.62
CA ALA A 136 15.34 7.91 5.54
C ALA A 136 14.96 8.45 4.15
N GLY A 137 13.67 8.40 3.86
CA GLY A 137 13.00 8.71 2.64
C GLY A 137 12.73 7.44 1.82
N GLY A 138 11.51 6.90 1.94
CA GLY A 138 11.05 5.86 1.02
C GLY A 138 11.42 6.25 -0.39
N ARG A 139 12.23 5.43 -1.09
CA ARG A 139 12.79 5.82 -2.39
C ARG A 139 11.70 6.14 -3.40
N GLY A 140 10.61 5.39 -3.40
CA GLY A 140 9.52 5.58 -4.34
C GLY A 140 10.00 5.68 -5.79
N PHE A 141 9.11 6.05 -6.64
CA PHE A 141 9.38 6.18 -8.07
C PHE A 141 9.20 7.64 -8.49
N MET A 142 10.25 8.24 -9.07
CA MET A 142 10.20 9.61 -9.56
C MET A 142 11.05 9.76 -10.82
N TRP A 143 10.52 10.44 -11.79
CA TRP A 143 11.24 10.85 -13.00
C TRP A 143 11.01 12.34 -13.25
N GLU A 144 11.92 12.94 -14.00
CA GLU A 144 11.86 14.33 -14.40
C GLU A 144 11.94 14.43 -15.91
N VAL A 145 11.14 15.35 -16.44
CA VAL A 145 11.12 15.68 -17.87
C VAL A 145 11.11 17.19 -18.00
N GLU A 146 12.09 17.73 -18.72
CA GLU A 146 12.16 19.14 -19.02
C GLU A 146 11.94 19.38 -20.51
N SER A 147 11.10 20.38 -20.84
CA SER A 147 10.88 20.81 -22.21
C SER A 147 10.28 22.20 -22.29
N ASN A 148 10.75 23.02 -23.20
CA ASN A 148 10.24 24.39 -23.49
C ASN A 148 10.14 25.28 -22.26
N GLY A 149 11.03 25.10 -21.27
CA GLY A 149 11.02 25.84 -20.01
C GLY A 149 10.11 25.27 -18.95
N ASN A 150 9.33 24.24 -19.26
CA ASN A 150 8.50 23.54 -18.26
C ASN A 150 9.23 22.33 -17.71
N THR A 151 8.96 22.03 -16.43
CA THR A 151 9.40 20.84 -15.75
C THR A 151 8.21 20.00 -15.35
N VAL A 152 8.24 18.71 -15.63
CA VAL A 152 7.24 17.74 -15.16
C VAL A 152 7.93 16.67 -14.31
N TYR A 153 7.59 16.63 -13.05
CA TYR A 153 7.94 15.54 -12.15
C TYR A 153 6.87 14.46 -12.21
N LEU A 154 7.27 13.24 -12.51
CA LEU A 154 6.41 12.06 -12.62
C LEU A 154 6.64 11.19 -11.39
N VAL A 155 5.64 11.04 -10.55
CA VAL A 155 5.74 10.35 -9.26
C VAL A 155 4.83 9.14 -9.24
N GLY A 156 5.43 7.96 -9.05
CA GLY A 156 4.69 6.72 -8.89
C GLY A 156 4.09 6.62 -7.49
N SER A 157 2.77 6.55 -7.41
CA SER A 157 2.05 6.41 -6.15
C SER A 157 1.75 4.95 -5.79
N MET A 158 1.38 4.77 -4.55
CA MET A 158 0.66 3.63 -4.04
C MET A 158 -0.59 4.17 -3.31
N HIS A 159 -1.78 3.73 -3.75
CA HIS A 159 -3.07 4.27 -3.29
C HIS A 159 -3.40 3.93 -1.84
N ILE A 160 -2.69 2.96 -1.27
CA ILE A 160 -2.78 2.55 0.14
C ILE A 160 -1.38 2.57 0.73
N ALA A 161 -1.24 3.03 1.97
CA ALA A 161 0.04 3.04 2.66
C ALA A 161 -0.16 2.85 4.17
N ASP A 162 0.95 2.78 4.90
CA ASP A 162 1.02 2.87 6.34
C ASP A 162 2.07 3.91 6.78
N ASP A 163 2.22 4.10 8.08
CA ASP A 163 3.16 5.08 8.63
C ASP A 163 4.62 4.81 8.21
N SER A 164 4.97 3.59 7.76
CA SER A 164 6.33 3.25 7.33
C SER A 164 6.74 3.85 5.97
N PHE A 165 5.79 4.42 5.22
CA PHE A 165 6.08 5.16 3.99
C PHE A 165 6.61 6.57 4.28
N TYR A 166 6.38 7.08 5.48
CA TYR A 166 6.66 8.47 5.87
C TYR A 166 7.79 8.59 6.90
N PRO A 167 8.58 9.70 6.84
CA PRO A 167 8.46 10.78 5.85
C PRO A 167 8.83 10.33 4.45
N LEU A 168 8.26 10.96 3.42
CA LEU A 168 8.72 10.78 2.05
C LEU A 168 10.13 11.35 1.90
N ARG A 169 10.88 10.89 0.89
CA ARG A 169 12.21 11.42 0.62
C ARG A 169 12.17 12.91 0.27
N PRO A 170 13.23 13.67 0.64
CA PRO A 170 13.26 15.12 0.44
C PRO A 170 12.96 15.56 -1.00
N GLU A 171 13.43 14.80 -2.00
CA GLU A 171 13.27 15.15 -3.41
C GLU A 171 11.80 15.22 -3.84
N PHE A 172 10.89 14.42 -3.24
CA PHE A 172 9.46 14.55 -3.50
C PHE A 172 8.89 15.84 -2.92
N GLU A 173 9.31 16.15 -1.69
CA GLU A 173 8.84 17.35 -1.00
C GLU A 173 9.38 18.63 -1.64
N GLU A 174 10.64 18.63 -2.07
CA GLU A 174 11.29 19.74 -2.77
C GLU A 174 10.63 20.00 -4.12
N ALA A 175 10.47 18.95 -4.95
CA ALA A 175 9.82 19.08 -6.25
C ALA A 175 8.36 19.52 -6.12
N PHE A 176 7.63 19.00 -5.11
CA PHE A 176 6.26 19.45 -4.87
C PHE A 176 6.22 20.90 -4.34
N ALA A 177 7.22 21.35 -3.57
CA ALA A 177 7.28 22.71 -3.05
C ALA A 177 7.38 23.76 -4.16
N GLU A 178 8.06 23.45 -5.28
CA GLU A 178 8.21 24.32 -6.43
C GLU A 178 7.03 24.23 -7.43
N ALA A 179 6.23 23.14 -7.34
CA ALA A 179 5.18 22.88 -8.33
C ALA A 179 4.07 23.93 -8.34
N ASP A 180 3.72 24.40 -9.54
CA ASP A 180 2.58 25.26 -9.84
C ASP A 180 1.27 24.48 -9.88
N TYR A 181 1.33 23.19 -10.25
CA TYR A 181 0.18 22.30 -10.41
C TYR A 181 0.47 20.92 -9.84
N LEU A 182 -0.55 20.33 -9.20
CA LEU A 182 -0.59 18.89 -8.90
C LEU A 182 -1.43 18.18 -9.96
N GLY A 183 -0.85 17.24 -10.69
CA GLY A 183 -1.59 16.33 -11.56
C GLY A 183 -1.86 15.01 -10.84
N VAL A 184 -3.07 14.48 -10.94
CA VAL A 184 -3.47 13.17 -10.37
C VAL A 184 -4.32 12.42 -11.38
N GLU A 185 -4.46 11.10 -11.19
CA GLU A 185 -5.41 10.34 -12.01
C GLU A 185 -6.80 10.95 -11.88
N ILE A 186 -7.36 10.94 -10.68
CA ILE A 186 -8.61 11.58 -10.29
C ILE A 186 -8.42 12.28 -8.93
N ASP A 187 -9.17 13.33 -8.67
CA ASP A 187 -9.16 14.01 -7.37
C ASP A 187 -10.02 13.26 -6.35
N ILE A 188 -9.42 12.26 -5.68
CA ILE A 188 -10.11 11.41 -4.72
C ILE A 188 -10.63 12.16 -3.49
N SER A 189 -10.22 13.40 -3.23
CA SER A 189 -10.81 14.23 -2.16
C SER A 189 -12.29 14.54 -2.42
N LYS A 190 -12.72 14.47 -3.68
CA LYS A 190 -14.11 14.66 -4.12
C LYS A 190 -14.97 13.41 -4.07
N ALA A 191 -14.42 12.27 -3.64
CA ALA A 191 -15.15 10.98 -3.65
C ALA A 191 -16.46 11.03 -2.83
N ALA A 192 -16.54 11.87 -1.81
CA ALA A 192 -17.74 12.07 -0.99
C ALA A 192 -18.76 13.05 -1.59
N ASP A 193 -18.44 13.73 -2.69
CA ASP A 193 -19.36 14.65 -3.33
C ASP A 193 -20.59 13.91 -3.87
N GLU A 194 -21.75 14.53 -3.76
CA GLU A 194 -23.05 13.94 -4.18
C GLU A 194 -23.01 13.45 -5.63
N LYS A 195 -22.40 14.20 -6.53
CA LYS A 195 -22.23 13.82 -7.93
C LYS A 195 -21.45 12.51 -8.07
N GLN A 196 -20.34 12.37 -7.36
CA GLN A 196 -19.48 11.18 -7.44
C GLN A 196 -20.17 9.98 -6.79
N GLN A 197 -20.80 10.18 -5.63
CA GLN A 197 -21.59 9.13 -4.98
C GLN A 197 -22.71 8.62 -5.88
N LYS A 198 -23.44 9.53 -6.55
CA LYS A 198 -24.47 9.14 -7.51
C LYS A 198 -23.89 8.32 -8.67
N LEU A 199 -22.76 8.76 -9.24
CA LEU A 199 -22.11 8.05 -10.33
C LEU A 199 -21.68 6.62 -9.93
N ILE A 200 -21.12 6.47 -8.74
CA ILE A 200 -20.74 5.18 -8.16
C ILE A 200 -21.96 4.26 -8.05
N MET A 201 -23.08 4.79 -7.57
CA MET A 201 -24.32 4.01 -7.46
C MET A 201 -24.91 3.66 -8.84
N ASP A 202 -24.92 4.61 -9.78
CA ASP A 202 -25.46 4.42 -11.13
C ASP A 202 -24.65 3.34 -11.89
N LEU A 203 -23.32 3.32 -11.79
CA LEU A 203 -22.46 2.37 -12.48
C LEU A 203 -22.23 1.07 -11.69
N GLY A 204 -22.19 1.16 -10.37
CA GLY A 204 -21.85 0.03 -9.51
C GLY A 204 -22.99 -0.86 -9.09
N MET A 205 -24.25 -0.42 -9.25
CA MET A 205 -25.43 -1.20 -8.86
C MET A 205 -26.22 -1.69 -10.07
N TYR A 206 -26.92 -2.81 -9.89
CA TYR A 206 -27.92 -3.27 -10.85
C TYR A 206 -29.14 -2.38 -10.78
N GLN A 207 -29.64 -1.95 -11.96
CA GLN A 207 -30.82 -1.06 -12.09
C GLN A 207 -32.05 -1.78 -12.64
N ASP A 208 -31.89 -3.06 -12.99
CA ASP A 208 -32.93 -3.88 -13.67
C ASP A 208 -33.69 -4.80 -12.69
N GLY A 209 -33.43 -4.69 -11.39
CA GLY A 209 -34.03 -5.51 -10.35
C GLY A 209 -33.34 -6.87 -10.13
N THR A 210 -32.26 -7.16 -10.88
CA THR A 210 -31.43 -8.34 -10.64
C THR A 210 -30.45 -8.09 -9.51
N THR A 211 -29.78 -9.12 -9.06
CA THR A 211 -28.77 -9.07 -7.97
C THR A 211 -27.49 -9.74 -8.40
N LEU A 212 -26.40 -9.52 -7.65
CA LEU A 212 -25.10 -10.15 -7.89
C LEU A 212 -25.22 -11.66 -8.12
N LYS A 213 -26.10 -12.33 -7.36
CA LYS A 213 -26.35 -13.76 -7.47
C LYS A 213 -26.82 -14.20 -8.86
N ASP A 214 -27.48 -13.31 -9.61
CA ASP A 214 -28.00 -13.60 -10.96
C ASP A 214 -26.90 -13.47 -12.03
N HIS A 215 -25.73 -12.89 -11.68
CA HIS A 215 -24.67 -12.51 -12.61
C HIS A 215 -23.33 -13.23 -12.37
N VAL A 216 -23.19 -13.96 -11.27
CA VAL A 216 -22.01 -14.76 -10.97
C VAL A 216 -22.40 -16.22 -10.71
N SER A 217 -21.44 -17.13 -10.79
CA SER A 217 -21.68 -18.55 -10.46
C SER A 217 -22.06 -18.72 -8.98
N SER A 218 -22.81 -19.79 -8.71
CA SER A 218 -23.20 -20.12 -7.33
C SER A 218 -21.99 -20.36 -6.43
N GLU A 219 -20.86 -20.81 -6.99
CA GLU A 219 -19.60 -21.01 -6.26
C GLU A 219 -18.99 -19.66 -5.87
N THR A 220 -18.87 -18.72 -6.82
CA THR A 220 -18.38 -17.35 -6.58
C THR A 220 -19.22 -16.64 -5.51
N TYR A 221 -20.55 -16.73 -5.64
CA TYR A 221 -21.47 -16.12 -4.68
C TYR A 221 -21.33 -16.71 -3.27
N ALA A 222 -21.19 -18.03 -3.16
CA ALA A 222 -21.02 -18.70 -1.88
C ALA A 222 -19.67 -18.32 -1.21
N LYS A 223 -18.57 -18.27 -1.98
CA LYS A 223 -17.25 -17.82 -1.50
C LYS A 223 -17.32 -16.39 -0.97
N LEU A 224 -17.92 -15.46 -1.74
CA LEU A 224 -18.10 -14.07 -1.33
C LEU A 224 -18.86 -13.96 0.00
N GLY A 225 -20.01 -14.63 0.11
CA GLY A 225 -20.81 -14.64 1.33
C GLY A 225 -20.04 -15.17 2.54
N GLY A 226 -19.19 -16.16 2.34
CA GLY A 226 -18.28 -16.70 3.37
C GLY A 226 -17.28 -15.66 3.88
N ILE A 227 -16.62 -14.94 2.96
CA ILE A 227 -15.64 -13.90 3.27
C ILE A 227 -16.29 -12.69 3.94
N LEU A 228 -17.44 -12.22 3.43
CA LEU A 228 -18.20 -11.13 4.05
C LEU A 228 -18.56 -11.46 5.50
N LYS A 229 -19.05 -12.69 5.75
CA LYS A 229 -19.35 -13.15 7.11
C LYS A 229 -18.10 -13.20 8.00
N GLN A 230 -16.97 -13.67 7.49
CA GLN A 230 -15.70 -13.68 8.21
C GLN A 230 -15.26 -12.25 8.56
N SER A 231 -15.55 -11.29 7.71
CA SER A 231 -15.25 -9.85 7.89
C SER A 231 -16.32 -9.12 8.72
N GLY A 232 -17.28 -9.83 9.35
CA GLY A 232 -18.31 -9.25 10.20
C GLY A 232 -19.49 -8.60 9.46
N MET A 233 -19.60 -8.81 8.14
CA MET A 233 -20.68 -8.30 7.30
C MET A 233 -21.79 -9.32 7.12
N GLN A 234 -22.95 -8.88 6.63
CA GLN A 234 -23.99 -9.81 6.18
C GLN A 234 -23.53 -10.52 4.90
N PRO A 235 -23.79 -11.84 4.74
CA PRO A 235 -23.34 -12.57 3.55
C PRO A 235 -23.86 -12.03 2.22
N ASN A 236 -24.98 -11.29 2.24
CA ASN A 236 -25.64 -10.69 1.10
C ASN A 236 -25.48 -9.15 1.06
N ALA A 237 -24.53 -8.59 1.78
CA ALA A 237 -24.34 -7.14 1.88
C ALA A 237 -24.04 -6.47 0.53
N LEU A 238 -23.53 -7.23 -0.44
CA LEU A 238 -23.17 -6.73 -1.77
C LEU A 238 -24.13 -7.18 -2.88
N ASP A 239 -25.29 -7.74 -2.55
CA ASP A 239 -26.24 -8.26 -3.54
C ASP A 239 -26.67 -7.23 -4.58
N ALA A 240 -26.84 -5.98 -4.20
CA ALA A 240 -27.26 -4.91 -5.11
C ALA A 240 -26.14 -4.45 -6.07
N PHE A 241 -24.90 -4.86 -5.83
CA PHE A 241 -23.73 -4.35 -6.54
C PHE A 241 -23.20 -5.29 -7.61
N LYS A 242 -22.56 -4.74 -8.62
CA LYS A 242 -21.89 -5.48 -9.69
C LYS A 242 -20.60 -6.16 -9.20
N PRO A 243 -20.09 -7.19 -9.90
CA PRO A 243 -18.91 -7.96 -9.43
C PRO A 243 -17.66 -7.11 -9.24
N TRP A 244 -17.45 -6.06 -10.03
CA TRP A 244 -16.31 -5.17 -9.86
C TRP A 244 -16.33 -4.38 -8.53
N VAL A 245 -17.53 -4.01 -8.03
CA VAL A 245 -17.67 -3.37 -6.70
C VAL A 245 -17.41 -4.38 -5.59
N ALA A 246 -17.88 -5.62 -5.76
CA ALA A 246 -17.58 -6.69 -4.81
C ALA A 246 -16.07 -6.97 -4.74
N GLU A 247 -15.41 -7.06 -5.88
CA GLU A 247 -13.96 -7.26 -6.00
C GLU A 247 -13.17 -6.15 -5.27
N THR A 248 -13.46 -4.88 -5.58
CA THR A 248 -12.77 -3.74 -4.95
C THR A 248 -13.04 -3.68 -3.44
N THR A 249 -14.25 -4.04 -2.99
CA THR A 249 -14.61 -4.12 -1.57
C THR A 249 -13.79 -5.19 -0.85
N ILE A 250 -13.67 -6.40 -1.41
CA ILE A 250 -12.89 -7.50 -0.84
C ILE A 250 -11.41 -7.11 -0.75
N SER A 251 -10.86 -6.50 -1.80
CA SER A 251 -9.48 -6.02 -1.84
C SER A 251 -9.22 -4.94 -0.78
N SER A 252 -10.15 -4.00 -0.59
CA SER A 252 -10.06 -2.96 0.44
C SER A 252 -10.11 -3.52 1.86
N LEU A 253 -11.07 -4.42 2.15
CA LEU A 253 -11.18 -5.07 3.46
C LEU A 253 -9.88 -5.76 3.86
N LYS A 254 -9.23 -6.38 2.90
CA LYS A 254 -8.00 -7.11 3.12
C LYS A 254 -6.81 -6.17 3.36
N SER A 255 -6.71 -5.09 2.58
CA SER A 255 -5.67 -4.07 2.75
C SER A 255 -5.72 -3.45 4.15
N VAL A 256 -6.92 -3.11 4.63
CA VAL A 256 -7.12 -2.58 5.99
C VAL A 256 -6.71 -3.61 7.04
N LYS A 257 -7.04 -4.90 6.85
CA LYS A 257 -6.62 -5.98 7.77
C LYS A 257 -5.09 -6.14 7.79
N ALA A 258 -4.42 -5.90 6.67
CA ALA A 258 -2.96 -5.91 6.56
C ALA A 258 -2.30 -4.64 7.16
N GLY A 259 -3.09 -3.65 7.57
CA GLY A 259 -2.62 -2.41 8.19
C GLY A 259 -2.36 -1.27 7.21
N TYR A 260 -2.74 -1.42 5.95
CA TYR A 260 -2.62 -0.37 4.93
C TYR A 260 -3.98 0.32 4.71
N GLU A 261 -3.95 1.65 4.70
CA GLU A 261 -5.15 2.47 4.57
C GLU A 261 -5.06 3.40 3.35
N ALA A 262 -6.18 3.61 2.67
CA ALA A 262 -6.26 4.59 1.58
C ALA A 262 -6.03 6.03 2.09
N SER A 263 -6.38 6.31 3.34
CA SER A 263 -6.14 7.59 4.01
C SER A 263 -4.66 7.94 4.14
N ALA A 264 -3.78 6.95 4.05
CA ALA A 264 -2.32 7.11 4.07
C ALA A 264 -1.70 6.99 2.67
N GLY A 265 -2.51 6.84 1.61
CA GLY A 265 -2.02 6.73 0.23
C GLY A 265 -1.25 7.96 -0.24
N ILE A 266 -0.26 7.74 -1.10
CA ILE A 266 0.63 8.79 -1.60
C ILE A 266 -0.15 9.84 -2.42
N ASP A 267 -1.15 9.41 -3.17
CA ASP A 267 -2.04 10.30 -3.92
C ASP A 267 -2.74 11.28 -2.98
N LEU A 268 -3.41 10.74 -1.96
CA LEU A 268 -4.17 11.56 -1.02
C LEU A 268 -3.27 12.48 -0.20
N TYR A 269 -2.06 12.04 0.13
CA TYR A 269 -1.07 12.85 0.81
C TYR A 269 -0.75 14.14 0.02
N PHE A 270 -0.45 14.04 -1.28
CA PHE A 270 -0.17 15.21 -2.10
C PHE A 270 -1.42 16.02 -2.43
N ILE A 271 -2.59 15.38 -2.59
CA ILE A 271 -3.87 16.09 -2.75
C ILE A 271 -4.15 16.96 -1.53
N GLN A 272 -3.99 16.44 -0.31
CA GLN A 272 -4.20 17.22 0.91
C GLN A 272 -3.24 18.41 1.00
N LYS A 273 -1.96 18.20 0.71
CA LYS A 273 -0.96 19.26 0.65
C LYS A 273 -1.27 20.31 -0.43
N ALA A 274 -1.77 19.91 -1.59
CA ALA A 274 -2.18 20.83 -2.65
C ALA A 274 -3.36 21.70 -2.20
N ILE A 275 -4.34 21.11 -1.52
CA ILE A 275 -5.48 21.84 -0.95
C ILE A 275 -4.99 22.87 0.09
N GLU A 276 -4.12 22.45 1.01
CA GLU A 276 -3.56 23.34 2.04
C GLU A 276 -2.76 24.50 1.44
N ARG A 277 -1.92 24.21 0.43
CA ARG A 277 -1.11 25.19 -0.28
C ARG A 277 -1.88 25.97 -1.35
N LYS A 278 -3.12 25.57 -1.67
CA LYS A 278 -3.94 26.11 -2.77
C LYS A 278 -3.29 25.94 -4.14
N VAL A 279 -2.56 24.84 -4.34
CA VAL A 279 -2.03 24.43 -5.63
C VAL A 279 -3.19 23.87 -6.44
N PRO A 280 -3.42 24.31 -7.69
CA PRO A 280 -4.47 23.76 -8.53
C PRO A 280 -4.26 22.29 -8.81
N ILE A 281 -5.33 21.48 -8.70
CA ILE A 281 -5.33 20.07 -8.99
C ILE A 281 -5.85 19.81 -10.40
N LEU A 282 -5.05 19.14 -11.21
CA LEU A 282 -5.36 18.73 -12.58
C LEU A 282 -5.68 17.25 -12.62
N GLU A 283 -6.87 16.89 -13.08
CA GLU A 283 -7.27 15.49 -13.23
C GLU A 283 -6.83 14.99 -14.62
N LEU A 284 -5.97 13.96 -14.64
CA LEU A 284 -5.52 13.30 -15.87
C LEU A 284 -6.57 12.36 -16.44
N GLU A 285 -7.49 11.91 -15.62
CA GLU A 285 -8.66 11.11 -15.97
C GLU A 285 -9.93 11.73 -15.36
N SER A 286 -11.04 11.05 -15.43
CA SER A 286 -12.26 11.45 -14.72
C SER A 286 -12.85 10.26 -13.95
N TYR A 287 -13.69 10.55 -12.95
CA TYR A 287 -14.46 9.49 -12.28
C TYR A 287 -15.29 8.69 -13.27
N GLU A 288 -15.91 9.36 -14.25
CA GLU A 288 -16.71 8.73 -15.29
C GLU A 288 -15.87 7.74 -16.13
N SER A 289 -14.65 8.12 -16.50
CA SER A 289 -13.77 7.24 -17.30
C SER A 289 -13.29 6.03 -16.50
N GLN A 290 -12.85 6.22 -15.24
CA GLN A 290 -12.37 5.11 -14.41
C GLN A 290 -13.47 4.15 -14.00
N LEU A 291 -14.59 4.65 -13.49
CA LEU A 291 -15.71 3.79 -13.09
C LEU A 291 -16.39 3.14 -14.29
N GLY A 292 -16.53 3.88 -15.40
CA GLY A 292 -17.06 3.35 -16.64
C GLY A 292 -16.22 2.25 -17.26
N MET A 293 -14.89 2.30 -17.06
CA MET A 293 -13.99 1.22 -17.48
C MET A 293 -14.30 -0.09 -16.73
N PHE A 294 -14.45 -0.05 -15.39
CA PHE A 294 -14.79 -1.23 -14.61
C PHE A 294 -16.15 -1.79 -14.95
N ASP A 295 -17.13 -0.90 -15.11
CA ASP A 295 -18.48 -1.29 -15.51
C ASP A 295 -18.54 -1.87 -16.93
N GLY A 296 -17.63 -1.42 -17.79
CA GLY A 296 -17.51 -1.85 -19.19
C GLY A 296 -16.80 -3.19 -19.40
N PHE A 297 -16.17 -3.77 -18.36
CA PHE A 297 -15.55 -5.09 -18.50
C PHE A 297 -16.59 -6.16 -18.82
N SER A 298 -16.19 -7.15 -19.63
CA SER A 298 -17.03 -8.32 -19.88
C SER A 298 -17.45 -9.00 -18.56
N LYS A 299 -18.62 -9.64 -18.56
CA LYS A 299 -19.11 -10.36 -17.38
C LYS A 299 -18.13 -11.43 -16.93
N GLU A 300 -17.52 -12.09 -17.89
CA GLU A 300 -16.50 -13.12 -17.68
C GLU A 300 -15.27 -12.55 -16.97
N LEU A 301 -14.80 -11.37 -17.39
CA LEU A 301 -13.65 -10.70 -16.76
C LEU A 301 -14.00 -10.20 -15.36
N GLN A 302 -15.16 -9.60 -15.17
CA GLN A 302 -15.59 -9.13 -13.85
C GLN A 302 -15.70 -10.29 -12.84
N GLU A 303 -16.33 -11.43 -13.21
CA GLU A 303 -16.40 -12.60 -12.32
C GLU A 303 -15.01 -13.23 -12.09
N LYS A 304 -14.17 -13.29 -13.14
CA LYS A 304 -12.80 -13.78 -13.04
C LYS A 304 -11.99 -12.95 -12.04
N ASN A 305 -12.07 -11.62 -12.10
CA ASN A 305 -11.35 -10.73 -11.18
C ASN A 305 -11.86 -10.88 -9.75
N LEU A 306 -13.18 -10.95 -9.57
CA LEU A 306 -13.77 -11.24 -8.26
C LEU A 306 -13.27 -12.57 -7.70
N ASN A 307 -13.24 -13.65 -8.49
CA ASN A 307 -12.73 -14.95 -8.06
C ASN A 307 -11.24 -14.88 -7.69
N ILE A 308 -10.43 -14.12 -8.43
CA ILE A 308 -9.02 -13.92 -8.08
C ILE A 308 -8.92 -13.24 -6.70
N ALA A 309 -9.71 -12.22 -6.42
CA ALA A 309 -9.74 -11.57 -5.11
C ALA A 309 -10.17 -12.53 -3.99
N LEU A 310 -11.22 -13.32 -4.23
CA LEU A 310 -11.74 -14.29 -3.27
C LEU A 310 -10.75 -15.44 -2.98
N ASP A 311 -10.17 -16.02 -4.03
CA ASP A 311 -9.25 -17.18 -3.91
C ASP A 311 -7.94 -16.80 -3.23
N ASN A 312 -7.56 -15.53 -3.30
CA ASN A 312 -6.33 -15.01 -2.69
C ASN A 312 -6.60 -14.20 -1.42
N PHE A 313 -7.81 -14.24 -0.88
CA PHE A 313 -8.17 -13.42 0.27
C PHE A 313 -7.22 -13.61 1.45
N ASP A 314 -6.79 -14.83 1.75
CA ASP A 314 -5.89 -15.14 2.87
C ASP A 314 -4.39 -14.87 2.58
N VAL A 315 -4.01 -14.68 1.30
CA VAL A 315 -2.61 -14.41 0.90
C VAL A 315 -2.38 -12.96 0.40
N LEU A 316 -3.42 -12.14 0.35
CA LEU A 316 -3.31 -10.73 -0.05
C LEU A 316 -2.39 -9.92 0.89
N ASP A 317 -2.30 -10.30 2.18
CA ASP A 317 -1.43 -9.60 3.14
C ASP A 317 0.03 -9.63 2.72
N GLU A 318 0.51 -10.80 2.25
CA GLU A 318 1.87 -10.95 1.76
C GLU A 318 2.12 -10.12 0.50
N SER A 319 1.15 -10.08 -0.43
CA SER A 319 1.31 -9.33 -1.68
C SER A 319 1.28 -7.83 -1.47
N VAL A 320 0.43 -7.32 -0.57
CA VAL A 320 0.42 -5.89 -0.22
C VAL A 320 1.75 -5.50 0.41
N ASN A 321 2.28 -6.32 1.32
CA ASN A 321 3.59 -6.08 1.92
C ASN A 321 4.70 -6.07 0.87
N GLN A 322 4.68 -6.99 -0.09
CA GLN A 322 5.67 -7.04 -1.17
C GLN A 322 5.61 -5.79 -2.07
N MET A 323 4.41 -5.30 -2.38
CA MET A 323 4.25 -4.04 -3.12
C MET A 323 4.72 -2.83 -2.30
N ALA A 324 4.41 -2.80 -1.01
CA ALA A 324 4.89 -1.74 -0.13
C ALA A 324 6.42 -1.71 -0.08
N GLU A 325 7.08 -2.87 0.06
CA GLU A 325 8.54 -2.97 0.04
C GLU A 325 9.14 -2.58 -1.32
N MET A 326 8.52 -3.02 -2.43
CA MET A 326 8.91 -2.60 -3.78
C MET A 326 8.86 -1.08 -3.92
N TRP A 327 7.80 -0.44 -3.46
CA TRP A 327 7.65 1.01 -3.52
C TRP A 327 8.68 1.71 -2.63
N LYS A 328 8.83 1.28 -1.37
CA LYS A 328 9.78 1.86 -0.41
C LYS A 328 11.23 1.72 -0.86
N THR A 329 11.57 0.65 -1.55
CA THR A 329 12.92 0.45 -2.11
C THR A 329 13.13 1.14 -3.45
N GLY A 330 12.05 1.56 -4.12
CA GLY A 330 12.10 2.14 -5.47
C GLY A 330 12.67 1.18 -6.51
N ASN A 331 12.31 -0.11 -6.42
CA ASN A 331 12.86 -1.17 -7.25
C ASN A 331 12.17 -1.21 -8.62
N ASP A 332 12.81 -0.60 -9.62
CA ASP A 332 12.29 -0.51 -11.00
C ASP A 332 12.11 -1.89 -11.66
N GLU A 333 12.96 -2.89 -11.34
CA GLU A 333 12.84 -4.24 -11.90
C GLU A 333 11.59 -4.95 -11.38
N GLN A 334 11.33 -4.86 -10.07
CA GLN A 334 10.12 -5.42 -9.46
C GLN A 334 8.85 -4.70 -9.96
N LEU A 335 8.91 -3.37 -10.12
CA LEU A 335 7.81 -2.62 -10.68
C LEU A 335 7.51 -3.04 -12.12
N LEU A 336 8.54 -3.23 -12.94
CA LEU A 336 8.39 -3.70 -14.31
C LEU A 336 7.83 -5.14 -14.36
N GLU A 337 8.31 -6.03 -13.48
CA GLU A 337 7.77 -7.39 -13.36
C GLU A 337 6.30 -7.37 -12.97
N LEU A 338 5.92 -6.51 -12.01
CA LEU A 338 4.53 -6.28 -11.62
C LEU A 338 3.69 -5.83 -12.81
N THR A 339 4.09 -4.76 -13.49
CA THR A 339 3.37 -4.20 -14.65
C THR A 339 3.19 -5.24 -15.76
N ASN A 340 4.26 -5.99 -16.07
CA ASN A 340 4.19 -7.06 -17.09
C ASN A 340 3.27 -8.21 -16.65
N SER A 341 3.14 -8.48 -15.36
CA SER A 341 2.23 -9.53 -14.87
C SER A 341 0.75 -9.18 -15.07
N MET A 342 0.41 -7.87 -15.10
CA MET A 342 -0.93 -7.37 -15.38
C MET A 342 -1.34 -7.56 -16.85
N SER A 343 -0.37 -7.79 -17.74
CA SER A 343 -0.61 -8.00 -19.18
C SER A 343 -1.17 -9.39 -19.54
N GLY A 344 -1.42 -10.25 -18.56
CA GLY A 344 -1.86 -11.64 -18.78
C GLY A 344 -3.31 -11.80 -19.28
N ASP A 345 -4.11 -10.74 -19.25
CA ASP A 345 -5.45 -10.67 -19.82
C ASP A 345 -5.52 -9.47 -20.76
N GLU A 346 -5.87 -9.69 -22.02
CA GLU A 346 -5.80 -8.66 -23.05
C GLU A 346 -6.82 -7.53 -22.81
N GLU A 347 -8.06 -7.88 -22.46
CA GLU A 347 -9.13 -6.91 -22.15
C GLU A 347 -8.71 -6.03 -20.96
N TYR A 348 -8.29 -6.68 -19.88
CA TYR A 348 -7.83 -6.00 -18.66
C TYR A 348 -6.63 -5.09 -18.94
N ASN A 349 -5.58 -5.63 -19.56
CA ASN A 349 -4.35 -4.89 -19.85
C ASN A 349 -4.61 -3.66 -20.73
N LYS A 350 -5.45 -3.84 -21.76
CA LYS A 350 -5.80 -2.74 -22.65
C LYS A 350 -6.49 -1.62 -21.89
N ALA A 351 -7.52 -1.93 -21.11
CA ALA A 351 -8.33 -0.94 -20.40
C ALA A 351 -7.59 -0.33 -19.20
N MET A 352 -6.94 -1.16 -18.37
CA MET A 352 -6.30 -0.71 -17.13
C MET A 352 -4.99 0.02 -17.33
N LEU A 353 -4.22 -0.32 -18.37
CA LEU A 353 -2.90 0.25 -18.58
C LEU A 353 -2.78 0.98 -19.93
N ILE A 354 -3.00 0.30 -21.06
CA ILE A 354 -2.62 0.86 -22.36
C ILE A 354 -3.39 2.13 -22.68
N ASP A 355 -4.72 2.06 -22.72
CA ASP A 355 -5.57 3.20 -23.10
C ASP A 355 -5.42 4.37 -22.11
N ARG A 356 -5.32 4.08 -20.81
CA ARG A 356 -5.12 5.08 -19.77
C ARG A 356 -3.75 5.75 -19.87
N ASN A 357 -2.69 4.97 -20.03
CA ASN A 357 -1.32 5.49 -20.17
C ASN A 357 -1.16 6.40 -21.39
N ILE A 358 -1.80 6.05 -22.52
CA ILE A 358 -1.82 6.90 -23.71
C ILE A 358 -2.49 8.24 -23.40
N GLY A 359 -3.69 8.21 -22.78
CA GLY A 359 -4.43 9.42 -22.43
C GLY A 359 -3.66 10.31 -21.43
N MET A 360 -3.06 9.73 -20.41
CA MET A 360 -2.24 10.47 -19.43
C MET A 360 -0.96 11.04 -20.09
N ALA A 361 -0.26 10.25 -20.88
CA ALA A 361 0.94 10.71 -21.59
C ALA A 361 0.64 11.84 -22.58
N ASP A 362 -0.53 11.85 -23.23
CA ASP A 362 -0.95 12.94 -24.14
C ASP A 362 -1.22 14.24 -23.37
N LYS A 363 -1.82 14.17 -22.18
CA LYS A 363 -2.01 15.34 -21.31
C LYS A 363 -0.66 15.89 -20.82
N ILE A 364 0.25 15.01 -20.38
CA ILE A 364 1.61 15.39 -19.96
C ILE A 364 2.40 16.02 -21.11
N ASP A 365 2.29 15.47 -22.32
CA ASP A 365 2.87 16.05 -23.55
C ASP A 365 2.33 17.48 -23.79
N GLY A 366 1.05 17.69 -23.56
CA GLY A 366 0.42 19.02 -23.61
C GLY A 366 1.04 20.01 -22.60
N TYR A 367 1.30 19.58 -21.37
CA TYR A 367 1.96 20.40 -20.37
C TYR A 367 3.39 20.75 -20.75
N LEU A 368 4.16 19.79 -21.29
CA LEU A 368 5.54 20.00 -21.74
C LEU A 368 5.65 20.93 -22.95
N LYS A 369 4.59 21.05 -23.75
CA LYS A 369 4.57 21.88 -24.97
C LYS A 369 4.10 23.32 -24.75
N ASN A 370 3.42 23.65 -23.65
CA ASN A 370 2.78 24.95 -23.49
C ASN A 370 3.76 26.12 -23.30
N GLY A 371 5.02 25.86 -22.89
CA GLY A 371 6.12 26.85 -22.89
C GLY A 371 5.91 28.02 -21.92
N LYS A 372 5.27 27.81 -20.79
CA LYS A 372 4.94 28.88 -19.83
C LYS A 372 5.91 29.03 -18.68
N ASN A 373 6.97 28.21 -18.61
CA ASN A 373 7.89 28.07 -17.49
C ASN A 373 7.15 27.68 -16.21
N GLU A 374 6.32 26.63 -16.31
CA GLU A 374 5.53 26.08 -15.23
C GLU A 374 6.10 24.73 -14.76
N GLU A 375 5.91 24.44 -13.49
CA GLU A 375 6.30 23.17 -12.87
C GLU A 375 5.07 22.34 -12.51
N TYR A 376 5.07 21.07 -12.97
CA TYR A 376 3.98 20.14 -12.78
C TYR A 376 4.47 18.96 -11.96
N PHE A 377 3.76 18.64 -10.89
CA PHE A 377 4.03 17.47 -10.07
C PHE A 377 2.91 16.44 -10.30
N ILE A 378 3.20 15.37 -11.04
CA ILE A 378 2.21 14.39 -11.52
C ILE A 378 2.30 13.12 -10.68
N VAL A 379 1.26 12.81 -9.94
CA VAL A 379 1.15 11.65 -9.05
C VAL A 379 0.12 10.67 -9.60
N VAL A 380 0.58 9.55 -10.15
CA VAL A 380 -0.27 8.46 -10.63
C VAL A 380 0.26 7.12 -10.14
N GLY A 381 -0.56 6.08 -10.15
CA GLY A 381 -0.17 4.75 -9.69
C GLY A 381 1.12 4.26 -10.35
N SER A 382 2.03 3.70 -9.56
CA SER A 382 3.37 3.29 -10.04
C SER A 382 3.33 2.37 -11.26
N ALA A 383 2.30 1.51 -11.38
CA ALA A 383 2.14 0.59 -12.50
C ALA A 383 1.97 1.29 -13.87
N HIS A 384 1.62 2.58 -13.88
CA HIS A 384 1.45 3.35 -15.12
C HIS A 384 2.78 3.81 -15.74
N TYR A 385 3.89 3.75 -15.02
CA TYR A 385 5.13 4.39 -15.50
C TYR A 385 6.03 3.51 -16.34
N LEU A 386 6.18 2.22 -16.00
CA LEU A 386 7.13 1.33 -16.66
C LEU A 386 6.45 0.32 -17.60
N GLY A 387 7.24 -0.31 -18.45
CA GLY A 387 6.78 -1.29 -19.44
C GLY A 387 6.63 -0.70 -20.84
N GLU A 388 6.24 -1.55 -21.80
CA GLU A 388 6.16 -1.21 -23.23
C GLU A 388 5.16 -0.08 -23.52
N HIS A 389 4.09 0.00 -22.74
CA HIS A 389 3.07 1.05 -22.83
C HIS A 389 3.09 1.99 -21.62
N GLY A 390 4.18 2.00 -20.83
CA GLY A 390 4.33 2.88 -19.68
C GLY A 390 4.54 4.34 -20.09
N ILE A 391 4.06 5.26 -19.24
CA ILE A 391 4.14 6.73 -19.49
C ILE A 391 5.58 7.15 -19.78
N VAL A 392 6.58 6.61 -19.08
CA VAL A 392 8.00 6.90 -19.31
C VAL A 392 8.42 6.56 -20.74
N LYS A 393 8.02 5.39 -21.25
CA LYS A 393 8.33 5.00 -22.61
C LYS A 393 7.56 5.84 -23.63
N LEU A 394 6.27 6.08 -23.42
CA LEU A 394 5.45 6.89 -24.31
C LEU A 394 6.00 8.32 -24.46
N LEU A 395 6.50 8.93 -23.38
CA LEU A 395 7.15 10.24 -23.44
C LEU A 395 8.49 10.18 -24.16
N LYS A 396 9.31 9.13 -23.96
CA LYS A 396 10.54 8.91 -24.71
C LYS A 396 10.27 8.76 -26.20
N ASP A 397 9.24 8.03 -26.58
CA ASP A 397 8.83 7.85 -27.99
C ASP A 397 8.35 9.17 -28.64
N LYS A 398 7.84 10.10 -27.85
CA LYS A 398 7.52 11.48 -28.26
C LYS A 398 8.76 12.38 -28.36
N GLY A 399 9.95 11.88 -28.02
CA GLY A 399 11.25 12.59 -28.16
C GLY A 399 11.73 13.28 -26.88
N TYR A 400 11.07 13.08 -25.74
CA TYR A 400 11.51 13.66 -24.48
C TYR A 400 12.63 12.85 -23.82
N THR A 401 13.53 13.55 -23.13
CA THR A 401 14.48 12.93 -22.20
C THR A 401 13.79 12.78 -20.85
N VAL A 402 13.66 11.54 -20.40
CA VAL A 402 13.04 11.21 -19.09
C VAL A 402 14.13 10.67 -18.17
N VAL A 403 14.40 11.39 -17.10
CA VAL A 403 15.49 11.10 -16.15
C VAL A 403 14.93 10.50 -14.86
N ARG A 404 15.42 9.34 -14.44
CA ARG A 404 15.08 8.72 -13.14
C ARG A 404 15.78 9.50 -12.02
N LYS A 405 15.02 9.88 -10.99
CA LYS A 405 15.52 10.58 -9.79
C LYS A 405 15.62 9.67 -8.57
#